data_476a237de27215ccafda157506a72110
#
_entry.id   476a237de27215ccafda157506a72110
#
_cell.length_a   1.000
_cell.length_b   1.000
_cell.length_c   1.000
_cell.angle_alpha   90.00
_cell.angle_beta   90.00
_cell.angle_gamma   90.00
#
_symmetry.space_group_name_H-M   'P 1'
#
loop_
_entity.id
_entity.type
_entity.pdbx_description
1 polymer ?
#
loop_
_entity_poly.entity_id
_entity_poly.type
_entity_poly.pdbx_seq_one_letter_code
_entity_poly.pdbx_strand_id
1 'polypeptide(L)'
;MAEKKPIIQAFGALPFKFDVRDYKLSYEEMTLPDEFELKAPKIKSQGAVGSCVAHSIAEANEWFHREQEKTDKLMSTGFIYGNRRNSASKSEGMYIREALNNMCKYGNVFKEDFKENKEVPEAIDLFEERFDSLKEKAYPNRFSTYFRLNSIEDIKYALYNYGPVVFGMTWRDGISVDKNGIMQVDEKAKKSGGHCMLIYGWNEKGWLIQNSWGSGWGKGGRAILPFDIKLSEVWGITDEVTSENPDIVKPAYNTTFKRFIAKLLNFFANLFRKGK
;
A
#
# COMPACT_ATOMS: atom_id res chain seq x y z
N MET A 1 0.06 -37.47 3.10
CA MET A 1 -0.23 -36.14 2.47
C MET A 1 -0.67 -35.25 3.60
N ALA A 2 0.01 -34.13 3.85
CA ALA A 2 -0.43 -33.19 4.90
C ALA A 2 -1.74 -32.55 4.44
N GLU A 3 -2.79 -32.61 5.27
CA GLU A 3 -4.04 -31.92 5.02
C GLU A 3 -3.75 -30.42 4.85
N LYS A 4 -4.09 -29.87 3.69
CA LYS A 4 -4.04 -28.41 3.50
C LYS A 4 -5.08 -27.79 4.42
N LYS A 5 -4.63 -27.01 5.42
CA LYS A 5 -5.55 -26.22 6.26
C LYS A 5 -6.44 -25.35 5.36
N PRO A 6 -7.72 -25.23 5.65
CA PRO A 6 -8.63 -24.38 4.88
C PRO A 6 -8.13 -22.94 4.90
N ILE A 7 -8.20 -22.28 3.72
CA ILE A 7 -7.86 -20.86 3.59
C ILE A 7 -9.06 -20.07 4.11
N ILE A 8 -8.83 -19.29 5.16
CA ILE A 8 -9.84 -18.37 5.71
C ILE A 8 -9.82 -17.12 4.84
N GLN A 9 -10.95 -16.84 4.17
CA GLN A 9 -11.13 -15.65 3.35
C GLN A 9 -11.80 -14.56 4.21
N ALA A 10 -11.01 -13.68 4.81
CA ALA A 10 -11.54 -12.52 5.51
C ALA A 10 -11.43 -11.26 4.63
N PHE A 11 -12.44 -10.41 4.69
CA PHE A 11 -12.56 -9.17 3.93
C PHE A 11 -12.56 -7.99 4.88
N GLY A 12 -12.02 -6.85 4.46
CA GLY A 12 -11.92 -5.72 5.36
C GLY A 12 -11.64 -4.38 4.66
N ALA A 13 -11.61 -4.34 3.31
CA ALA A 13 -11.57 -3.07 2.60
C ALA A 13 -12.97 -2.46 2.53
N LEU A 14 -13.16 -1.30 3.16
CA LEU A 14 -14.40 -0.53 3.11
C LEU A 14 -14.53 0.14 1.72
N PRO A 15 -15.78 0.40 1.25
CA PRO A 15 -16.00 0.96 -0.08
C PRO A 15 -15.30 2.31 -0.26
N PHE A 16 -14.65 2.50 -1.40
CA PHE A 16 -14.00 3.74 -1.78
C PHE A 16 -14.96 4.95 -1.69
N LYS A 17 -14.46 6.04 -1.09
CA LYS A 17 -15.15 7.33 -1.07
C LYS A 17 -14.32 8.33 -1.87
N PHE A 18 -14.89 8.85 -2.96
CA PHE A 18 -14.25 9.88 -3.77
C PHE A 18 -13.99 11.15 -2.93
N ASP A 19 -12.79 11.72 -3.07
CA ASP A 19 -12.43 13.00 -2.48
C ASP A 19 -11.67 13.84 -3.52
N VAL A 20 -12.12 15.04 -3.78
CA VAL A 20 -11.50 15.95 -4.76
C VAL A 20 -10.09 16.38 -4.36
N ARG A 21 -9.72 16.19 -3.09
CA ARG A 21 -8.41 16.52 -2.54
C ARG A 21 -7.39 15.41 -2.73
N ASP A 22 -7.81 14.23 -3.24
CA ASP A 22 -6.87 13.13 -3.51
C ASP A 22 -5.84 13.61 -4.54
N TYR A 23 -4.57 13.58 -4.17
CA TYR A 23 -3.47 13.92 -5.06
C TYR A 23 -3.49 12.98 -6.26
N LYS A 24 -3.38 13.55 -7.44
CA LYS A 24 -3.17 12.79 -8.69
C LYS A 24 -1.70 12.78 -9.02
N LEU A 25 -1.23 11.65 -9.51
CA LEU A 25 0.11 11.55 -10.04
C LEU A 25 0.24 12.43 -11.29
N SER A 26 1.31 13.20 -11.35
CA SER A 26 1.69 13.97 -12.54
C SER A 26 3.16 13.68 -12.85
N TYR A 27 3.44 13.23 -14.06
CA TYR A 27 4.78 12.83 -14.50
C TYR A 27 4.97 13.13 -15.99
N GLU A 28 6.23 13.21 -16.42
CA GLU A 28 6.56 13.23 -17.83
C GLU A 28 6.50 11.81 -18.42
N GLU A 29 6.02 11.69 -19.64
CA GLU A 29 5.98 10.39 -20.33
C GLU A 29 7.38 9.78 -20.39
N MET A 30 7.45 8.51 -20.04
CA MET A 30 8.67 7.71 -20.12
C MET A 30 8.37 6.33 -20.69
N THR A 31 9.34 5.74 -21.36
CA THR A 31 9.24 4.35 -21.81
C THR A 31 9.48 3.44 -20.62
N LEU A 32 8.49 2.63 -20.31
CA LEU A 32 8.57 1.60 -19.27
C LEU A 32 8.89 0.24 -19.91
N PRO A 33 9.53 -0.69 -19.18
CA PRO A 33 9.77 -2.03 -19.67
C PRO A 33 8.46 -2.82 -19.83
N ASP A 34 8.46 -3.84 -20.69
CA ASP A 34 7.30 -4.71 -20.91
C ASP A 34 6.90 -5.47 -19.64
N GLU A 35 7.88 -5.85 -18.80
CA GLU A 35 7.69 -6.49 -17.51
C GLU A 35 8.59 -5.85 -16.44
N PHE A 36 8.14 -5.88 -15.21
CA PHE A 36 8.86 -5.34 -14.05
C PHE A 36 8.41 -6.03 -12.78
N GLU A 37 9.34 -6.35 -11.90
CA GLU A 37 9.04 -6.98 -10.62
C GLU A 37 9.94 -6.43 -9.51
N LEU A 38 9.32 -5.95 -8.44
CA LEU A 38 9.99 -5.63 -7.19
C LEU A 38 10.21 -6.91 -6.38
N LYS A 39 11.26 -6.94 -5.57
CA LYS A 39 11.41 -8.00 -4.56
C LYS A 39 10.23 -7.92 -3.58
N ALA A 40 9.26 -8.82 -3.72
CA ALA A 40 8.06 -8.81 -2.91
C ALA A 40 8.36 -9.04 -1.42
N PRO A 41 7.55 -8.44 -0.50
CA PRO A 41 7.64 -8.70 0.93
C PRO A 41 7.33 -10.15 1.31
N LYS A 42 7.58 -10.52 2.58
CA LYS A 42 7.23 -11.85 3.10
C LYS A 42 5.71 -12.04 3.15
N ILE A 43 5.26 -13.25 2.75
CA ILE A 43 3.84 -13.61 2.78
C ILE A 43 3.32 -13.60 4.21
N LYS A 44 2.15 -13.00 4.41
CA LYS A 44 1.44 -12.92 5.68
C LYS A 44 0.10 -13.63 5.63
N SER A 45 -0.50 -13.83 6.80
CA SER A 45 -1.87 -14.33 6.94
C SER A 45 -2.63 -13.49 7.95
N GLN A 46 -3.73 -12.88 7.52
CA GLN A 46 -4.62 -12.10 8.38
C GLN A 46 -5.56 -12.98 9.23
N GLY A 47 -5.63 -14.29 8.92
CA GLY A 47 -6.58 -15.18 9.57
C GLY A 47 -8.03 -14.75 9.31
N ALA A 48 -8.87 -14.79 10.35
CA ALA A 48 -10.27 -14.39 10.28
C ALA A 48 -10.51 -12.87 10.43
N VAL A 49 -9.48 -12.11 10.80
CA VAL A 49 -9.60 -10.66 11.06
C VAL A 49 -9.74 -9.88 9.76
N GLY A 50 -10.66 -8.93 9.71
CA GLY A 50 -10.92 -8.04 8.56
C GLY A 50 -9.82 -6.99 8.31
N SER A 51 -8.54 -7.38 8.41
CA SER A 51 -7.36 -6.50 8.43
C SER A 51 -6.55 -6.49 7.11
N CYS A 52 -7.15 -6.83 5.97
CA CYS A 52 -6.44 -6.89 4.68
C CYS A 52 -5.76 -5.55 4.31
N VAL A 53 -6.40 -4.41 4.59
CA VAL A 53 -5.81 -3.08 4.36
C VAL A 53 -4.54 -2.90 5.18
N ALA A 54 -4.58 -3.22 6.48
CA ALA A 54 -3.43 -3.11 7.36
C ALA A 54 -2.28 -4.05 6.94
N HIS A 55 -2.61 -5.25 6.42
CA HIS A 55 -1.62 -6.19 5.90
C HIS A 55 -0.91 -5.65 4.66
N SER A 56 -1.67 -5.18 3.66
CA SER A 56 -1.10 -4.63 2.43
C SER A 56 -0.25 -3.38 2.68
N ILE A 57 -0.68 -2.50 3.60
CA ILE A 57 0.08 -1.31 3.99
C ILE A 57 1.35 -1.69 4.77
N ALA A 58 1.27 -2.68 5.68
CA ALA A 58 2.45 -3.16 6.40
C ALA A 58 3.46 -3.82 5.45
N GLU A 59 3.00 -4.54 4.43
CA GLU A 59 3.86 -5.11 3.39
C GLU A 59 4.56 -4.02 2.56
N ALA A 60 3.84 -2.96 2.17
CA ALA A 60 4.46 -1.81 1.52
C ALA A 60 5.51 -1.14 2.44
N ASN A 61 5.19 -0.93 3.71
CA ASN A 61 6.10 -0.35 4.69
C ASN A 61 7.35 -1.22 4.92
N GLU A 62 7.23 -2.56 4.91
CA GLU A 62 8.36 -3.50 4.94
C GLU A 62 9.25 -3.37 3.72
N TRP A 63 8.65 -3.17 2.54
CA TRP A 63 9.42 -2.98 1.32
C TRP A 63 10.25 -1.70 1.40
N PHE A 64 9.65 -0.56 1.77
CA PHE A 64 10.36 0.71 1.94
C PHE A 64 11.48 0.60 2.96
N HIS A 65 11.18 0.04 4.14
CA HIS A 65 12.18 -0.15 5.20
C HIS A 65 13.35 -1.02 4.74
N ARG A 66 13.09 -2.11 4.00
CA ARG A 66 14.14 -2.97 3.47
C ARG A 66 15.03 -2.26 2.46
N GLU A 67 14.45 -1.45 1.57
CA GLU A 67 15.22 -0.70 0.58
C GLU A 67 16.10 0.37 1.23
N GLN A 68 15.64 0.98 2.32
CA GLN A 68 16.39 1.98 3.08
C GLN A 68 17.41 1.36 4.02
N GLU A 69 16.97 0.54 4.95
CA GLU A 69 17.75 0.04 6.07
C GLU A 69 18.43 -1.31 5.79
N LYS A 70 18.15 -1.90 4.62
CA LYS A 70 18.67 -3.22 4.20
C LYS A 70 18.37 -4.35 5.19
N THR A 71 17.25 -4.26 5.92
CA THR A 71 16.79 -5.27 6.89
C THR A 71 15.45 -5.85 6.50
N ASP A 72 15.25 -7.15 6.78
CA ASP A 72 13.99 -7.87 6.51
C ASP A 72 13.07 -7.91 7.75
N LYS A 73 13.04 -6.85 8.54
CA LYS A 73 12.16 -6.75 9.71
C LYS A 73 10.70 -6.65 9.29
N LEU A 74 9.84 -7.32 10.05
CA LEU A 74 8.39 -7.29 9.81
C LEU A 74 7.77 -6.08 10.51
N MET A 75 6.87 -5.41 9.81
CA MET A 75 6.06 -4.32 10.33
C MET A 75 4.76 -4.83 10.96
N SER A 76 4.26 -4.09 11.96
CA SER A 76 3.05 -4.47 12.68
C SER A 76 1.79 -4.21 11.86
N THR A 77 1.01 -5.25 11.62
CA THR A 77 -0.33 -5.14 11.03
C THR A 77 -1.35 -4.68 12.08
N GLY A 78 -1.20 -5.14 13.33
CA GLY A 78 -2.10 -4.79 14.42
C GLY A 78 -2.04 -3.31 14.80
N PHE A 79 -0.85 -2.71 14.80
CA PHE A 79 -0.69 -1.28 15.07
C PHE A 79 -1.41 -0.42 14.02
N ILE A 80 -1.29 -0.78 12.72
CA ILE A 80 -2.04 -0.10 11.65
C ILE A 80 -3.53 -0.33 11.82
N TYR A 81 -3.96 -1.59 12.09
CA TYR A 81 -5.38 -1.95 12.17
C TYR A 81 -6.09 -1.30 13.35
N GLY A 82 -5.41 -1.17 14.49
CA GLY A 82 -5.94 -0.49 15.68
C GLY A 82 -5.99 1.03 15.56
N ASN A 83 -5.16 1.63 14.71
CA ASN A 83 -5.09 3.08 14.56
C ASN A 83 -6.32 3.65 13.84
N ARG A 84 -7.31 4.10 14.61
CA ARG A 84 -8.56 4.70 14.13
C ARG A 84 -8.67 6.20 14.41
N ARG A 85 -7.56 6.86 14.77
CA ARG A 85 -7.58 8.27 15.22
C ARG A 85 -8.19 9.23 14.21
N ASN A 86 -7.94 9.01 12.91
CA ASN A 86 -8.50 9.83 11.84
C ASN A 86 -9.48 9.04 10.96
N SER A 87 -10.09 7.99 11.50
CA SER A 87 -10.97 7.12 10.73
C SER A 87 -12.44 7.43 11.00
N ALA A 88 -13.23 7.51 9.93
CA ALA A 88 -14.67 7.67 10.01
C ALA A 88 -15.36 6.40 10.53
N SER A 89 -14.72 5.22 10.39
CA SER A 89 -15.25 3.94 10.85
C SER A 89 -14.49 3.42 12.07
N LYS A 90 -15.23 3.00 13.07
CA LYS A 90 -14.76 2.25 14.24
C LYS A 90 -15.21 0.78 14.20
N SER A 91 -15.80 0.34 13.10
CA SER A 91 -16.22 -1.04 12.85
C SER A 91 -15.12 -1.84 12.16
N GLU A 92 -15.40 -3.13 11.92
CA GLU A 92 -14.53 -4.02 11.14
C GLU A 92 -14.20 -3.42 9.75
N GLY A 93 -13.01 -3.74 9.26
CA GLY A 93 -12.48 -3.22 7.99
C GLY A 93 -11.89 -1.80 8.13
N MET A 94 -11.33 -1.30 7.05
CA MET A 94 -10.69 0.02 6.96
C MET A 94 -10.94 0.66 5.60
N TYR A 95 -10.98 1.99 5.56
CA TYR A 95 -10.79 2.75 4.32
C TYR A 95 -9.29 2.84 4.03
N ILE A 96 -8.87 2.46 2.82
CA ILE A 96 -7.44 2.45 2.43
C ILE A 96 -6.85 3.85 2.59
N ARG A 97 -7.52 4.89 2.07
CA ARG A 97 -7.06 6.28 2.18
C ARG A 97 -6.86 6.75 3.62
N GLU A 98 -7.79 6.43 4.53
CA GLU A 98 -7.67 6.82 5.93
C GLU A 98 -6.50 6.12 6.63
N ALA A 99 -6.28 4.84 6.31
CA ALA A 99 -5.14 4.08 6.81
C ALA A 99 -3.81 4.65 6.29
N LEU A 100 -3.72 5.01 5.01
CA LEU A 100 -2.55 5.68 4.44
C LEU A 100 -2.31 7.05 5.08
N ASN A 101 -3.36 7.84 5.30
CA ASN A 101 -3.25 9.12 6.03
C ASN A 101 -2.72 8.93 7.46
N ASN A 102 -3.17 7.88 8.15
CA ASN A 102 -2.66 7.54 9.48
C ASN A 102 -1.19 7.11 9.42
N MET A 103 -0.78 6.39 8.38
CA MET A 103 0.63 6.06 8.17
C MET A 103 1.51 7.30 7.95
N CYS A 104 1.04 8.30 7.22
CA CYS A 104 1.76 9.56 7.06
C CYS A 104 1.86 10.36 8.37
N LYS A 105 0.85 10.29 9.24
CA LYS A 105 0.83 11.06 10.49
C LYS A 105 1.53 10.37 11.66
N TYR A 106 1.32 9.07 11.80
CA TYR A 106 1.70 8.34 13.01
C TYR A 106 2.75 7.26 12.77
N GLY A 107 2.90 6.81 11.50
CA GLY A 107 3.83 5.74 11.15
C GLY A 107 3.38 4.37 11.62
N ASN A 108 4.36 3.49 11.79
CA ASN A 108 4.16 2.11 12.21
C ASN A 108 5.34 1.63 13.07
N VAL A 109 5.15 0.57 13.82
CA VAL A 109 6.20 -0.08 14.60
C VAL A 109 6.55 -1.45 14.01
N PHE A 110 7.70 -2.00 14.41
CA PHE A 110 8.02 -3.37 14.09
C PHE A 110 7.05 -4.34 14.77
N LYS A 111 6.85 -5.49 14.13
CA LYS A 111 5.97 -6.54 14.66
C LYS A 111 6.39 -7.01 16.06
N GLU A 112 7.66 -6.95 16.39
CA GLU A 112 8.19 -7.32 17.72
C GLU A 112 7.69 -6.39 18.84
N ASP A 113 7.44 -5.11 18.51
CA ASP A 113 6.93 -4.11 19.45
C ASP A 113 5.40 -4.17 19.63
N PHE A 114 4.66 -4.62 18.60
CA PHE A 114 3.20 -4.77 18.63
C PHE A 114 2.79 -5.99 17.79
N LYS A 115 2.65 -7.14 18.44
CA LYS A 115 2.45 -8.45 17.78
C LYS A 115 0.99 -8.78 17.52
N GLU A 116 0.09 -8.20 18.26
CA GLU A 116 -1.33 -8.50 18.28
C GLU A 116 -1.99 -8.10 16.95
N ASN A 117 -2.82 -8.99 16.41
CA ASN A 117 -3.72 -8.73 15.30
C ASN A 117 -5.12 -9.19 15.74
N LYS A 118 -5.86 -8.27 16.33
CA LYS A 118 -7.15 -8.50 16.96
C LYS A 118 -8.28 -7.92 16.12
N GLU A 119 -9.48 -8.40 16.36
CA GLU A 119 -10.70 -7.80 15.83
C GLU A 119 -11.03 -6.50 16.57
N VAL A 120 -11.90 -5.67 15.97
CA VAL A 120 -12.46 -4.48 16.62
C VAL A 120 -13.58 -4.94 17.60
N PRO A 121 -13.71 -4.37 18.83
CA PRO A 121 -13.01 -3.16 19.30
C PRO A 121 -11.62 -3.39 19.92
N GLU A 122 -11.26 -4.61 20.31
CA GLU A 122 -10.02 -4.92 21.04
C GLU A 122 -8.75 -4.34 20.34
N ALA A 123 -8.73 -4.36 19.01
CA ALA A 123 -7.62 -3.77 18.25
C ALA A 123 -7.44 -2.27 18.52
N ILE A 124 -8.55 -1.53 18.67
CA ILE A 124 -8.55 -0.09 18.96
C ILE A 124 -8.07 0.14 20.38
N ASP A 125 -8.61 -0.59 21.34
CA ASP A 125 -8.28 -0.43 22.75
C ASP A 125 -6.79 -0.67 23.01
N LEU A 126 -6.22 -1.75 22.46
CA LEU A 126 -4.80 -2.05 22.54
C LEU A 126 -3.92 -0.98 21.90
N PHE A 127 -4.35 -0.43 20.77
CA PHE A 127 -3.62 0.65 20.12
C PHE A 127 -3.59 1.91 20.99
N GLU A 128 -4.76 2.34 21.49
CA GLU A 128 -4.87 3.57 22.31
C GLU A 128 -4.10 3.42 23.62
N GLU A 129 -4.17 2.25 24.28
CA GLU A 129 -3.41 1.94 25.49
C GLU A 129 -1.90 2.08 25.29
N ARG A 130 -1.38 1.62 24.14
CA ARG A 130 0.06 1.48 23.89
C ARG A 130 0.67 2.58 23.04
N PHE A 131 -0.14 3.40 22.37
CA PHE A 131 0.34 4.37 21.39
C PHE A 131 1.38 5.34 21.99
N ASP A 132 1.12 5.92 23.15
CA ASP A 132 2.04 6.92 23.74
C ASP A 132 3.42 6.34 24.07
N SER A 133 3.51 5.05 24.41
CA SER A 133 4.77 4.36 24.65
C SER A 133 5.49 3.96 23.36
N LEU A 134 4.80 3.89 22.23
CA LEU A 134 5.31 3.41 20.95
C LEU A 134 5.50 4.49 19.88
N LYS A 135 4.94 5.70 20.08
CA LYS A 135 4.95 6.76 19.07
C LYS A 135 6.35 7.14 18.58
N GLU A 136 7.33 7.20 19.46
CA GLU A 136 8.72 7.53 19.10
C GLU A 136 9.35 6.45 18.22
N LYS A 137 8.92 5.19 18.36
CA LYS A 137 9.35 4.08 17.50
C LYS A 137 8.56 4.05 16.18
N ALA A 138 7.34 4.56 16.18
CA ALA A 138 6.46 4.57 15.02
C ALA A 138 6.81 5.70 14.03
N TYR A 139 7.12 6.88 14.54
CA TYR A 139 7.35 8.08 13.71
C TYR A 139 8.43 7.93 12.63
N PRO A 140 9.57 7.26 12.87
CA PRO A 140 10.57 7.02 11.82
C PRO A 140 10.07 6.20 10.62
N ASN A 141 9.04 5.38 10.82
CA ASN A 141 8.49 4.50 9.78
C ASN A 141 7.21 5.09 9.12
N ARG A 142 7.10 6.43 9.07
CA ARG A 142 6.00 7.10 8.37
C ARG A 142 6.22 7.10 6.87
N PHE A 143 5.12 7.06 6.12
CA PHE A 143 5.16 7.43 4.71
C PHE A 143 5.23 8.95 4.57
N SER A 144 5.92 9.43 3.54
CA SER A 144 5.99 10.85 3.23
C SER A 144 4.68 11.34 2.61
N THR A 145 4.16 10.60 1.63
CA THR A 145 2.87 10.92 1.00
C THR A 145 2.27 9.71 0.31
N TYR A 146 1.02 9.85 -0.08
CA TYR A 146 0.29 8.90 -0.92
C TYR A 146 -0.54 9.65 -1.97
N PHE A 147 -0.82 9.00 -3.09
CA PHE A 147 -1.53 9.61 -4.20
C PHE A 147 -2.38 8.58 -4.96
N ARG A 148 -3.45 9.09 -5.57
CA ARG A 148 -4.39 8.28 -6.34
C ARG A 148 -3.82 7.94 -7.71
N LEU A 149 -3.97 6.67 -8.12
CA LEU A 149 -3.62 6.17 -9.45
C LEU A 149 -4.91 5.81 -10.20
N ASN A 150 -5.03 6.24 -11.46
CA ASN A 150 -6.28 6.17 -12.20
C ASN A 150 -6.17 5.41 -13.53
N SER A 151 -4.97 5.15 -14.01
CA SER A 151 -4.71 4.42 -15.25
C SER A 151 -3.68 3.29 -15.04
N ILE A 152 -3.57 2.40 -16.03
CA ILE A 152 -2.54 1.36 -16.05
C ILE A 152 -1.16 2.00 -16.07
N GLU A 153 -0.99 3.08 -16.82
CA GLU A 153 0.24 3.84 -16.96
C GLU A 153 0.64 4.47 -15.62
N ASP A 154 -0.30 5.10 -14.90
CA ASP A 154 -0.05 5.63 -13.55
C ASP A 154 0.46 4.54 -12.60
N ILE A 155 -0.17 3.36 -12.64
CA ILE A 155 0.21 2.23 -11.76
C ILE A 155 1.60 1.72 -12.10
N LYS A 156 1.89 1.51 -13.39
CA LYS A 156 3.21 1.08 -13.86
C LYS A 156 4.28 2.11 -13.51
N TYR A 157 4.00 3.39 -13.74
CA TYR A 157 4.91 4.47 -13.39
C TYR A 157 5.20 4.51 -11.89
N ALA A 158 4.17 4.39 -11.05
CA ALA A 158 4.33 4.39 -9.60
C ALA A 158 5.14 3.20 -9.09
N LEU A 159 4.87 1.99 -9.61
CA LEU A 159 5.63 0.79 -9.29
C LEU A 159 7.10 0.92 -9.64
N TYR A 160 7.40 1.47 -10.82
CA TYR A 160 8.75 1.59 -11.34
C TYR A 160 9.58 2.65 -10.59
N ASN A 161 8.95 3.79 -10.25
CA ASN A 161 9.67 4.94 -9.70
C ASN A 161 9.59 5.06 -8.18
N TYR A 162 8.55 4.51 -7.53
CA TYR A 162 8.31 4.73 -6.10
C TYR A 162 8.25 3.45 -5.29
N GLY A 163 7.78 2.34 -5.85
CA GLY A 163 7.68 1.08 -5.12
C GLY A 163 6.29 0.44 -5.19
N PRO A 164 5.98 -0.51 -4.29
CA PRO A 164 4.75 -1.28 -4.35
C PRO A 164 3.52 -0.41 -4.17
N VAL A 165 2.43 -0.83 -4.80
CA VAL A 165 1.16 -0.11 -4.88
C VAL A 165 0.09 -0.89 -4.12
N VAL A 166 -0.69 -0.18 -3.30
CA VAL A 166 -1.82 -0.75 -2.55
C VAL A 166 -3.10 -0.55 -3.35
N PHE A 167 -3.91 -1.62 -3.49
CA PHE A 167 -5.17 -1.54 -4.22
C PHE A 167 -6.31 -2.26 -3.52
N GLY A 168 -7.51 -1.78 -3.75
CA GLY A 168 -8.77 -2.40 -3.37
C GLY A 168 -9.52 -2.97 -4.55
N MET A 169 -10.21 -4.09 -4.36
CA MET A 169 -11.14 -4.64 -5.33
C MET A 169 -12.38 -5.22 -4.66
N THR A 170 -13.46 -5.35 -5.41
CA THR A 170 -14.62 -6.13 -4.97
C THR A 170 -14.30 -7.60 -5.12
N TRP A 171 -14.25 -8.32 -4.00
CA TRP A 171 -14.16 -9.78 -4.02
C TRP A 171 -15.52 -10.40 -4.35
N ARG A 172 -15.51 -11.44 -5.15
CA ARG A 172 -16.71 -12.14 -5.62
C ARG A 172 -16.61 -13.62 -5.34
N ASP A 173 -17.76 -14.27 -5.25
CA ASP A 173 -17.84 -15.72 -5.12
C ASP A 173 -17.17 -16.39 -6.33
N GLY A 174 -16.49 -17.51 -6.11
CA GLY A 174 -15.85 -18.29 -7.17
C GLY A 174 -14.52 -17.74 -7.69
N ILE A 175 -14.00 -16.61 -7.15
CA ILE A 175 -12.64 -16.18 -7.51
C ILE A 175 -11.66 -17.30 -7.17
N SER A 176 -10.87 -17.71 -8.15
CA SER A 176 -9.86 -18.76 -8.03
C SER A 176 -8.55 -18.35 -8.70
N VAL A 177 -7.50 -19.11 -8.46
CA VAL A 177 -6.21 -18.95 -9.13
C VAL A 177 -5.92 -20.25 -9.88
N ASP A 178 -5.70 -20.17 -11.17
CA ASP A 178 -5.45 -21.32 -12.00
C ASP A 178 -4.04 -21.91 -11.81
N LYS A 179 -3.73 -23.02 -12.49
CA LYS A 179 -2.42 -23.70 -12.42
C LYS A 179 -1.24 -22.82 -12.88
N ASN A 180 -1.51 -21.78 -13.68
CA ASN A 180 -0.52 -20.84 -14.17
C ASN A 180 -0.33 -19.65 -13.21
N GLY A 181 -1.12 -19.57 -12.13
CA GLY A 181 -1.09 -18.49 -11.16
C GLY A 181 -1.97 -17.30 -11.57
N ILE A 182 -2.82 -17.43 -12.59
CA ILE A 182 -3.68 -16.35 -13.09
C ILE A 182 -5.03 -16.39 -12.35
N MET A 183 -5.44 -15.24 -11.81
CA MET A 183 -6.76 -15.10 -11.18
C MET A 183 -7.88 -15.20 -12.21
N GLN A 184 -8.88 -15.98 -11.86
CA GLN A 184 -10.13 -16.13 -12.60
C GLN A 184 -11.22 -15.38 -11.84
N VAL A 185 -11.83 -14.38 -12.45
CA VAL A 185 -12.84 -13.52 -11.84
C VAL A 185 -14.07 -13.49 -12.73
N ASP A 186 -15.22 -13.91 -12.20
CA ASP A 186 -16.51 -13.65 -12.84
C ASP A 186 -17.11 -12.35 -12.27
N GLU A 187 -17.08 -11.29 -13.04
CA GLU A 187 -17.61 -9.99 -12.63
C GLU A 187 -19.13 -9.96 -12.41
N LYS A 188 -19.85 -10.99 -12.86
CA LYS A 188 -21.29 -11.15 -12.63
C LYS A 188 -21.61 -11.94 -11.36
N ALA A 189 -20.63 -12.67 -10.80
CA ALA A 189 -20.79 -13.42 -9.57
C ALA A 189 -21.13 -12.51 -8.39
N LYS A 190 -21.77 -13.09 -7.36
CA LYS A 190 -22.19 -12.38 -6.14
C LYS A 190 -20.97 -11.73 -5.45
N LYS A 191 -21.15 -10.52 -4.99
CA LYS A 191 -20.15 -9.81 -4.19
C LYS A 191 -20.07 -10.40 -2.80
N SER A 192 -18.85 -10.75 -2.36
CA SER A 192 -18.55 -11.28 -1.02
C SER A 192 -18.06 -10.20 -0.07
N GLY A 193 -17.28 -9.20 -0.59
CA GLY A 193 -16.76 -8.11 0.23
C GLY A 193 -15.76 -7.23 -0.51
N GLY A 194 -15.22 -6.24 0.18
CA GLY A 194 -14.09 -5.46 -0.29
C GLY A 194 -12.78 -6.09 0.20
N HIS A 195 -11.80 -6.25 -0.68
CA HIS A 195 -10.49 -6.81 -0.36
C HIS A 195 -9.35 -5.90 -0.80
N CYS A 196 -8.30 -5.86 -0.01
CA CYS A 196 -7.11 -5.07 -0.27
C CYS A 196 -5.90 -5.98 -0.42
N MET A 197 -5.08 -5.70 -1.43
CA MET A 197 -3.86 -6.45 -1.74
C MET A 197 -2.76 -5.50 -2.21
N LEU A 198 -1.56 -6.04 -2.40
CA LEU A 198 -0.38 -5.33 -2.88
C LEU A 198 -0.08 -5.70 -4.33
N ILE A 199 0.18 -4.72 -5.20
CA ILE A 199 0.81 -4.92 -6.50
C ILE A 199 2.32 -4.68 -6.31
N TYR A 200 3.14 -5.64 -6.76
CA TYR A 200 4.60 -5.53 -6.68
C TYR A 200 5.29 -5.64 -8.06
N GLY A 201 4.51 -5.66 -9.15
CA GLY A 201 5.04 -5.71 -10.50
C GLY A 201 3.96 -5.96 -11.54
N TRP A 202 4.41 -6.17 -12.78
CA TRP A 202 3.57 -6.54 -13.90
C TRP A 202 4.34 -7.38 -14.92
N ASN A 203 3.62 -8.13 -15.74
CA ASN A 203 4.12 -8.78 -16.95
C ASN A 203 3.04 -8.71 -18.06
N GLU A 204 3.26 -9.39 -19.16
CA GLU A 204 2.30 -9.44 -20.29
C GLU A 204 0.87 -9.91 -19.92
N LYS A 205 0.73 -10.68 -18.84
CA LYS A 205 -0.54 -11.30 -18.39
C LYS A 205 -1.31 -10.46 -17.38
N GLY A 206 -0.67 -9.49 -16.72
CA GLY A 206 -1.31 -8.66 -15.71
C GLY A 206 -0.40 -8.21 -14.58
N TRP A 207 -1.04 -7.78 -13.50
CA TRP A 207 -0.39 -7.33 -12.28
C TRP A 207 0.10 -8.51 -11.45
N LEU A 208 1.35 -8.44 -10.99
CA LEU A 208 1.88 -9.37 -9.99
C LEU A 208 1.39 -8.91 -8.62
N ILE A 209 0.52 -9.70 -7.99
CA ILE A 209 -0.12 -9.34 -6.73
C ILE A 209 0.25 -10.26 -5.59
N GLN A 210 0.28 -9.71 -4.38
CA GLN A 210 0.45 -10.43 -3.13
C GLN A 210 -0.79 -10.29 -2.25
N ASN A 211 -1.25 -11.43 -1.72
CA ASN A 211 -2.41 -11.53 -0.85
C ASN A 211 -2.00 -11.84 0.59
N SER A 212 -2.86 -11.49 1.54
CA SER A 212 -2.68 -11.71 2.98
C SER A 212 -3.40 -12.95 3.53
N TRP A 213 -3.55 -14.01 2.73
CA TRP A 213 -4.20 -15.28 3.13
C TRP A 213 -3.23 -16.45 3.27
N GLY A 214 -1.95 -16.13 3.51
CA GLY A 214 -0.90 -17.13 3.69
C GLY A 214 -0.43 -17.78 2.39
N SER A 215 0.62 -18.55 2.48
CA SER A 215 1.27 -19.21 1.33
C SER A 215 0.43 -20.31 0.69
N GLY A 216 -0.63 -20.76 1.33
CA GLY A 216 -1.58 -21.74 0.78
C GLY A 216 -2.50 -21.16 -0.31
N TRP A 217 -2.68 -19.84 -0.37
CA TRP A 217 -3.49 -19.19 -1.39
C TRP A 217 -2.69 -19.00 -2.69
N GLY A 218 -3.36 -19.18 -3.82
CA GLY A 218 -2.78 -18.95 -5.13
C GLY A 218 -1.45 -19.71 -5.34
N LYS A 219 -0.46 -19.05 -5.88
CA LYS A 219 0.88 -19.58 -6.10
C LYS A 219 1.82 -19.06 -4.99
N GLY A 220 1.78 -19.72 -3.82
CA GLY A 220 2.62 -19.33 -2.69
C GLY A 220 2.22 -17.98 -2.05
N GLY A 221 0.93 -17.66 -2.00
CA GLY A 221 0.41 -16.39 -1.46
C GLY A 221 0.28 -15.28 -2.51
N ARG A 222 0.55 -15.56 -3.78
CA ARG A 222 0.60 -14.61 -4.90
C ARG A 222 -0.22 -15.07 -6.08
N ALA A 223 -0.53 -14.14 -6.98
CA ALA A 223 -1.21 -14.42 -8.24
C ALA A 223 -0.88 -13.35 -9.29
N ILE A 224 -1.31 -13.59 -10.52
CA ILE A 224 -1.35 -12.62 -11.61
C ILE A 224 -2.80 -12.18 -11.74
N LEU A 225 -3.07 -10.88 -11.58
CA LEU A 225 -4.39 -10.28 -11.78
C LEU A 225 -4.45 -9.67 -13.17
N PRO A 226 -5.29 -10.18 -14.09
CA PRO A 226 -5.42 -9.63 -15.45
C PRO A 226 -5.72 -8.12 -15.43
N PHE A 227 -5.22 -7.37 -16.41
CA PHE A 227 -5.36 -5.91 -16.48
C PHE A 227 -6.79 -5.43 -16.68
N ASP A 228 -7.65 -6.26 -17.25
CA ASP A 228 -9.07 -5.98 -17.52
C ASP A 228 -9.97 -6.10 -16.28
N ILE A 229 -9.45 -6.68 -15.18
CA ILE A 229 -10.20 -6.78 -13.93
C ILE A 229 -10.25 -5.42 -13.25
N LYS A 230 -11.49 -5.00 -12.92
CA LYS A 230 -11.75 -3.69 -12.32
C LYS A 230 -11.21 -3.57 -10.89
N LEU A 231 -10.30 -2.63 -10.68
CA LEU A 231 -9.85 -2.20 -9.37
C LEU A 231 -10.78 -1.10 -8.83
N SER A 232 -11.15 -1.17 -7.55
CA SER A 232 -12.03 -0.17 -6.93
C SER A 232 -11.27 1.13 -6.64
N GLU A 233 -10.03 0.99 -6.20
CA GLU A 233 -9.12 2.09 -5.89
C GLU A 233 -7.67 1.61 -5.90
N VAL A 234 -6.76 2.50 -6.28
CA VAL A 234 -5.32 2.20 -6.34
C VAL A 234 -4.54 3.38 -5.80
N TRP A 235 -3.55 3.11 -4.96
CA TRP A 235 -2.78 4.10 -4.25
C TRP A 235 -1.29 3.86 -4.37
N GLY A 236 -0.58 4.84 -4.93
CA GLY A 236 0.87 4.93 -4.84
C GLY A 236 1.28 5.56 -3.51
N ILE A 237 2.47 5.22 -3.07
CA ILE A 237 3.06 5.65 -1.80
C ILE A 237 4.47 6.13 -2.09
N THR A 238 4.90 7.19 -1.39
CA THR A 238 6.31 7.56 -1.38
C THR A 238 6.86 7.65 0.03
N ASP A 239 8.17 7.39 0.12
CA ASP A 239 8.96 7.69 1.29
C ASP A 239 10.20 8.47 0.85
N GLU A 240 10.48 9.63 1.45
CA GLU A 240 11.52 10.57 0.97
C GLU A 240 12.93 9.99 0.95
N VAL A 241 13.18 8.91 1.67
CA VAL A 241 14.50 8.30 1.81
C VAL A 241 14.82 7.30 0.68
N THR A 242 13.90 7.01 -0.23
CA THR A 242 14.06 5.94 -1.24
C THR A 242 14.83 6.29 -2.50
N SER A 243 15.73 7.21 -2.52
CA SER A 243 16.31 7.63 -3.81
C SER A 243 17.76 7.18 -4.06
N GLU A 244 18.19 6.04 -3.52
CA GLU A 244 19.49 5.45 -3.86
C GLU A 244 19.41 4.01 -4.41
N ASN A 245 18.36 3.67 -5.14
CA ASN A 245 18.47 2.52 -6.03
C ASN A 245 19.11 3.02 -7.34
N PRO A 246 20.36 2.60 -7.68
CA PRO A 246 21.03 3.03 -8.90
C PRO A 246 20.29 2.58 -10.18
N ASP A 247 19.41 1.58 -10.08
CA ASP A 247 18.57 1.07 -11.18
C ASP A 247 17.25 1.84 -11.32
N ILE A 248 16.87 2.66 -10.34
CA ILE A 248 15.74 3.59 -10.44
C ILE A 248 16.30 4.93 -10.92
N VAL A 249 16.20 5.19 -12.21
CA VAL A 249 16.48 6.51 -12.79
C VAL A 249 15.60 7.52 -12.05
N LYS A 250 16.22 8.40 -11.24
CA LYS A 250 15.51 9.48 -10.54
C LYS A 250 14.71 10.25 -11.58
N PRO A 251 13.38 10.37 -11.49
CA PRO A 251 12.66 11.22 -12.39
C PRO A 251 13.23 12.65 -12.24
N ALA A 252 13.39 13.34 -13.36
CA ALA A 252 13.88 14.73 -13.44
C ALA A 252 13.07 15.73 -12.60
N TYR A 253 11.96 15.28 -12.03
CA TYR A 253 11.03 15.99 -11.15
C TYR A 253 11.69 16.62 -9.92
N ASN A 254 12.67 15.97 -9.29
CA ASN A 254 13.32 16.53 -8.10
C ASN A 254 14.21 17.75 -8.42
N THR A 255 14.75 17.83 -9.63
CA THR A 255 15.54 19.01 -10.06
C THR A 255 14.65 20.15 -10.54
N THR A 256 13.52 19.86 -11.18
CA THR A 256 12.57 20.86 -11.68
C THR A 256 11.78 21.48 -10.54
N PHE A 257 11.32 20.68 -9.58
CA PHE A 257 10.59 21.18 -8.40
C PHE A 257 11.51 21.99 -7.47
N LYS A 258 12.72 21.51 -7.18
CA LYS A 258 13.72 22.30 -6.42
C LYS A 258 14.09 23.59 -7.15
N ARG A 259 14.22 23.56 -8.48
CA ARG A 259 14.43 24.77 -9.31
C ARG A 259 13.21 25.70 -9.31
N PHE A 260 12.00 25.16 -9.33
CA PHE A 260 10.76 25.93 -9.25
C PHE A 260 10.62 26.61 -7.88
N ILE A 261 10.81 25.87 -6.78
CA ILE A 261 10.81 26.44 -5.42
C ILE A 261 11.94 27.46 -5.24
N ALA A 262 13.15 27.18 -5.74
CA ALA A 262 14.25 28.15 -5.68
C ALA A 262 13.97 29.41 -6.50
N LYS A 263 13.31 29.31 -7.67
CA LYS A 263 12.85 30.47 -8.46
C LYS A 263 11.75 31.23 -7.73
N LEU A 264 10.80 30.53 -7.09
CA LEU A 264 9.73 31.17 -6.32
C LEU A 264 10.29 31.94 -5.11
N LEU A 265 11.20 31.33 -4.37
CA LEU A 265 11.88 31.95 -3.23
C LEU A 265 12.72 33.16 -3.66
N ASN A 266 13.46 33.07 -4.78
CA ASN A 266 14.20 34.22 -5.33
C ASN A 266 13.28 35.31 -5.85
N PHE A 267 12.12 34.96 -6.42
CA PHE A 267 11.11 35.94 -6.84
C PHE A 267 10.58 36.72 -5.62
N PHE A 268 10.20 36.04 -4.56
CA PHE A 268 9.74 36.72 -3.34
C PHE A 268 10.85 37.52 -2.66
N ALA A 269 12.08 37.00 -2.59
CA ALA A 269 13.22 37.74 -2.04
C ALA A 269 13.52 39.03 -2.83
N ASN A 270 13.34 39.02 -4.15
CA ASN A 270 13.51 40.21 -5.00
C ASN A 270 12.36 41.20 -4.89
N LEU A 271 11.11 40.72 -4.61
CA LEU A 271 9.97 41.61 -4.32
C LEU A 271 10.18 42.40 -3.02
N PHE A 272 10.71 41.77 -1.97
CA PHE A 272 10.99 42.42 -0.69
C PHE A 272 12.24 43.31 -0.73
N ARG A 273 13.13 43.14 -1.70
CA ARG A 273 14.30 44.02 -1.90
C ARG A 273 13.99 45.32 -2.67
N LYS A 274 12.91 45.37 -3.47
CA LYS A 274 12.50 46.52 -4.26
C LYS A 274 11.51 47.44 -3.53
N GLY A 275 11.13 47.10 -2.28
CA GLY A 275 10.21 47.86 -1.45
C GLY A 275 10.91 48.66 -0.31
N LYS A 276 12.22 48.91 -0.42
CA LYS A 276 12.98 49.83 0.46
C LYS A 276 13.56 50.97 -0.35
#